data_b615803cb2c4f425ce92e6415923f145
#
_entry.id   b615803cb2c4f425ce92e6415923f145
#
_cell.length_a   1.000
_cell.length_b   1.000
_cell.length_c   1.000
_cell.angle_alpha   90.00
_cell.angle_beta   90.00
_cell.angle_gamma   90.00
#
_symmetry.space_group_name_H-M   'P 1'
#
loop_
_entity.id
_entity.type
_entity.pdbx_description
1 polymer ?
#
loop_
_entity_poly.entity_id
_entity_poly.type
_entity_poly.pdbx_seq_one_letter_code
_entity_poly.pdbx_strand_id
1 'polypeptide(L)'
;VVRGAGGRDLVLTADVIAPLVDDPEAFGAIAAANAMSDVWAMGGEPRFALSLVFFPDDQLPLEILDAILAGGTRTCARAGVAIVGGHSVRDPELKYGLSVTGEVEPGAMWSNRTARAGQILVLTKPLGTGVIGQAIKKGAASPAATAAAIAAMTTLNQGAARIGHAHGVTSATDVTGFGLLGHLRNIARGSELGARIDLARLPLLPDAIEHLRAGLCPGGSVANRAFVADLVRWDDGAPLAADPSDPDTEREVLASIACDAQTSGGLLLCVPADRAEACVTALRGDGLTAAAVGELVERAPGARPIELRHR
;
A
#
# COMPACT_ATOMS: atom_id res chain seq x y z
N VAL A 1 18.52 -2.90 -1.75
CA VAL A 1 19.36 -1.99 -0.96
C VAL A 1 20.82 -2.24 -1.29
N VAL A 2 21.57 -1.18 -1.46
CA VAL A 2 22.99 -1.22 -1.80
C VAL A 2 23.75 -0.33 -0.81
N ARG A 3 24.92 -0.78 -0.33
CA ARG A 3 25.75 0.05 0.53
C ARG A 3 26.34 1.22 -0.25
N GLY A 4 26.02 2.44 0.16
CA GLY A 4 26.52 3.66 -0.46
C GLY A 4 27.95 4.02 -0.02
N ALA A 5 28.66 4.77 -0.87
CA ALA A 5 29.92 5.39 -0.50
C ALA A 5 29.62 6.48 0.54
N GLY A 6 30.18 6.42 1.72
CA GLY A 6 29.89 7.38 2.80
C GLY A 6 29.14 6.79 4.00
N GLY A 7 28.87 5.46 3.97
CA GLY A 7 28.38 4.72 5.12
C GLY A 7 26.86 4.62 5.25
N ARG A 8 26.08 5.31 4.41
CA ARG A 8 24.61 5.12 4.33
C ARG A 8 24.25 4.00 3.39
N ASP A 9 23.17 3.30 3.66
CA ASP A 9 22.62 2.33 2.75
C ASP A 9 21.66 3.04 1.77
N LEU A 10 21.72 2.68 0.47
CA LEU A 10 20.85 3.24 -0.57
C LEU A 10 19.67 2.30 -0.81
N VAL A 11 18.49 2.86 -0.86
CA VAL A 11 17.25 2.21 -1.33
C VAL A 11 16.99 2.69 -2.75
N LEU A 12 16.87 1.77 -3.68
CA LEU A 12 16.62 2.03 -5.10
C LEU A 12 15.33 1.32 -5.48
N THR A 13 14.39 2.05 -6.04
CA THR A 13 13.13 1.50 -6.56
C THR A 13 12.76 2.12 -7.89
N ALA A 14 11.86 1.47 -8.64
CA ALA A 14 11.28 2.00 -9.85
C ALA A 14 9.85 1.49 -9.98
N ASP A 15 8.88 2.39 -9.93
CA ASP A 15 7.47 2.10 -10.02
C ASP A 15 6.79 2.93 -11.10
N VAL A 16 6.00 2.25 -11.93
CA VAL A 16 5.21 2.85 -13.00
C VAL A 16 3.79 2.31 -12.90
N ILE A 17 2.80 3.20 -12.98
CA ILE A 17 1.38 2.82 -12.95
C ILE A 17 0.63 3.36 -14.17
N ALA A 18 -0.46 2.68 -14.52
CA ALA A 18 -1.46 3.18 -15.47
C ALA A 18 -2.46 4.10 -14.76
N PRO A 19 -3.17 4.99 -15.49
CA PRO A 19 -4.17 5.88 -14.90
C PRO A 19 -5.30 5.12 -14.19
N LEU A 20 -5.65 5.59 -13.00
CA LEU A 20 -6.74 5.08 -12.16
C LEU A 20 -7.84 6.12 -12.00
N VAL A 21 -7.54 7.37 -12.33
CA VAL A 21 -8.39 8.55 -12.20
C VAL A 21 -8.31 9.36 -13.48
N ASP A 22 -9.35 10.14 -13.78
CA ASP A 22 -9.44 10.92 -15.02
C ASP A 22 -8.67 12.24 -14.94
N ASP A 23 -8.43 12.78 -13.72
CA ASP A 23 -7.64 13.98 -13.52
C ASP A 23 -6.14 13.69 -13.71
N PRO A 24 -5.49 14.24 -14.75
CA PRO A 24 -4.10 13.96 -15.04
C PRO A 24 -3.14 14.48 -13.97
N GLU A 25 -3.46 15.59 -13.30
CA GLU A 25 -2.64 16.10 -12.20
C GLU A 25 -2.70 15.18 -10.98
N ALA A 26 -3.91 14.72 -10.62
CA ALA A 26 -4.09 13.74 -9.55
C ALA A 26 -3.39 12.41 -9.89
N PHE A 27 -3.46 11.95 -11.14
CA PHE A 27 -2.74 10.75 -11.58
C PHE A 27 -1.22 10.91 -11.39
N GLY A 28 -0.65 12.04 -11.81
CA GLY A 28 0.78 12.33 -11.60
C GLY A 28 1.17 12.35 -10.13
N ALA A 29 0.32 12.92 -9.28
CA ALA A 29 0.53 12.97 -7.82
C ALA A 29 0.50 11.58 -7.18
N ILE A 30 -0.47 10.73 -7.59
CA ILE A 30 -0.59 9.34 -7.13
C ILE A 30 0.64 8.52 -7.54
N ALA A 31 1.07 8.62 -8.79
CA ALA A 31 2.22 7.89 -9.29
C ALA A 31 3.51 8.25 -8.54
N ALA A 32 3.71 9.53 -8.23
CA ALA A 32 4.86 9.97 -7.46
C ALA A 32 4.80 9.51 -5.99
N ALA A 33 3.63 9.59 -5.35
CA ALA A 33 3.43 9.10 -3.99
C ALA A 33 3.68 7.58 -3.89
N ASN A 34 3.19 6.81 -4.87
CA ASN A 34 3.40 5.37 -4.98
C ASN A 34 4.88 5.03 -5.10
N ALA A 35 5.59 5.66 -6.04
CA ALA A 35 7.00 5.34 -6.30
C ALA A 35 7.94 5.67 -5.13
N MET A 36 7.62 6.68 -4.32
CA MET A 36 8.40 7.01 -3.11
C MET A 36 8.10 6.07 -1.92
N SER A 37 6.99 5.34 -1.97
CA SER A 37 6.48 4.54 -0.84
C SER A 37 7.44 3.44 -0.40
N ASP A 38 8.07 2.75 -1.34
CA ASP A 38 9.05 1.68 -1.05
C ASP A 38 10.19 2.15 -0.16
N VAL A 39 10.65 3.40 -0.37
CA VAL A 39 11.74 3.95 0.43
C VAL A 39 11.28 4.14 1.87
N TRP A 40 10.09 4.69 2.09
CA TRP A 40 9.53 4.85 3.43
C TRP A 40 9.20 3.51 4.10
N ALA A 41 8.74 2.52 3.33
CA ALA A 41 8.49 1.16 3.83
C ALA A 41 9.77 0.46 4.34
N MET A 42 10.92 0.87 3.82
CA MET A 42 12.25 0.44 4.29
C MET A 42 12.82 1.30 5.44
N GLY A 43 12.04 2.26 5.97
CA GLY A 43 12.49 3.21 6.99
C GLY A 43 13.50 4.25 6.47
N GLY A 44 13.60 4.40 5.15
CA GLY A 44 14.49 5.35 4.50
C GLY A 44 13.83 6.68 4.18
N GLU A 45 14.63 7.60 3.65
CA GLU A 45 14.19 8.91 3.15
C GLU A 45 14.48 9.02 1.65
N PRO A 46 13.48 9.23 0.78
CA PRO A 46 13.69 9.52 -0.63
C PRO A 46 14.52 10.81 -0.79
N ARG A 47 15.47 10.82 -1.72
CA ARG A 47 16.36 11.98 -1.97
C ARG A 47 16.17 12.58 -3.34
N PHE A 48 16.19 11.76 -4.37
CA PHE A 48 16.00 12.20 -5.75
C PHE A 48 15.30 11.12 -6.57
N ALA A 49 14.73 11.54 -7.67
CA ALA A 49 13.99 10.70 -8.58
C ALA A 49 14.33 10.97 -10.05
N LEU A 50 14.13 9.95 -10.88
CA LEU A 50 14.08 10.03 -12.33
C LEU A 50 12.63 9.81 -12.77
N SER A 51 12.13 10.69 -13.64
CA SER A 51 10.79 10.59 -14.22
C SER A 51 10.76 9.54 -15.33
N LEU A 52 9.80 8.63 -15.30
CA LEU A 52 9.59 7.59 -16.29
C LEU A 52 8.23 7.81 -16.96
N VAL A 53 8.24 8.18 -18.24
CA VAL A 53 7.07 8.58 -19.01
C VAL A 53 6.86 7.63 -20.18
N PHE A 54 5.65 7.07 -20.30
CA PHE A 54 5.17 6.33 -21.44
C PHE A 54 3.90 7.02 -21.93
N PHE A 55 3.96 7.67 -23.09
CA PHE A 55 2.91 8.60 -23.51
C PHE A 55 2.47 8.38 -24.97
N PRO A 56 1.16 8.22 -25.23
CA PRO A 56 0.61 8.09 -26.58
C PRO A 56 0.39 9.46 -27.22
N ASP A 57 1.46 10.11 -27.70
CA ASP A 57 1.47 11.46 -28.25
C ASP A 57 0.72 11.63 -29.59
N ASP A 58 0.28 10.52 -30.17
CA ASP A 58 -0.63 10.47 -31.32
C ASP A 58 -2.12 10.37 -30.92
N GLN A 59 -2.43 10.15 -29.64
CA GLN A 59 -3.79 9.96 -29.13
C GLN A 59 -4.19 11.03 -28.08
N LEU A 60 -3.22 11.54 -27.34
CA LEU A 60 -3.45 12.48 -26.26
C LEU A 60 -2.64 13.78 -26.49
N PRO A 61 -3.23 14.93 -26.19
CA PRO A 61 -2.53 16.22 -26.28
C PRO A 61 -1.46 16.35 -25.20
N LEU A 62 -0.36 17.06 -25.49
CA LEU A 62 0.77 17.23 -24.58
C LEU A 62 0.41 17.96 -23.28
N GLU A 63 -0.66 18.73 -23.25
CA GLU A 63 -1.19 19.39 -22.07
C GLU A 63 -1.58 18.40 -20.97
N ILE A 64 -2.01 17.19 -21.37
CA ILE A 64 -2.25 16.09 -20.42
C ILE A 64 -0.94 15.63 -19.78
N LEU A 65 0.13 15.50 -20.57
CA LEU A 65 1.45 15.17 -20.04
C LEU A 65 1.97 16.26 -19.11
N ASP A 66 1.82 17.52 -19.48
CA ASP A 66 2.23 18.66 -18.63
C ASP A 66 1.53 18.62 -17.27
N ALA A 67 0.23 18.34 -17.24
CA ALA A 67 -0.52 18.22 -16.00
C ALA A 67 -0.05 17.02 -15.14
N ILE A 68 0.23 15.86 -15.75
CA ILE A 68 0.78 14.68 -15.06
C ILE A 68 2.13 15.02 -14.42
N LEU A 69 3.03 15.60 -15.20
CA LEU A 69 4.36 15.98 -14.72
C LEU A 69 4.30 17.03 -13.61
N ALA A 70 3.38 17.99 -13.72
CA ALA A 70 3.14 19.00 -12.69
C ALA A 70 2.66 18.37 -11.38
N GLY A 71 1.70 17.42 -11.42
CA GLY A 71 1.24 16.68 -10.25
C GLY A 71 2.36 15.88 -9.58
N GLY A 72 3.14 15.16 -10.37
CA GLY A 72 4.30 14.39 -9.89
C GLY A 72 5.36 15.28 -9.24
N THR A 73 5.72 16.38 -9.91
CA THR A 73 6.73 17.34 -9.43
C THR A 73 6.32 18.00 -8.12
N ARG A 74 5.05 18.45 -7.99
CA ARG A 74 4.55 19.02 -6.73
C ARG A 74 4.56 18.01 -5.59
N THR A 75 4.23 16.75 -5.87
CA THR A 75 4.24 15.70 -4.87
C THR A 75 5.66 15.37 -4.41
N CYS A 76 6.62 15.28 -5.32
CA CYS A 76 8.04 15.14 -4.98
C CYS A 76 8.55 16.32 -4.15
N ALA A 77 8.20 17.56 -4.53
CA ALA A 77 8.60 18.77 -3.80
C ALA A 77 8.05 18.76 -2.35
N ARG A 78 6.80 18.32 -2.13
CA ARG A 78 6.22 18.14 -0.78
C ARG A 78 7.01 17.15 0.06
N ALA A 79 7.58 16.13 -0.56
CA ALA A 79 8.43 15.11 0.10
C ALA A 79 9.89 15.57 0.27
N GLY A 80 10.28 16.75 -0.27
CA GLY A 80 11.68 17.19 -0.30
C GLY A 80 12.54 16.43 -1.31
N VAL A 81 11.93 15.82 -2.34
CA VAL A 81 12.58 15.00 -3.36
C VAL A 81 12.75 15.81 -4.65
N ALA A 82 13.96 15.88 -5.19
CA ALA A 82 14.23 16.50 -6.47
C ALA A 82 14.09 15.49 -7.62
N ILE A 83 13.33 15.85 -8.66
CA ILE A 83 13.38 15.14 -9.95
C ILE A 83 14.59 15.68 -10.72
N VAL A 84 15.60 14.83 -10.92
CA VAL A 84 16.91 15.25 -11.48
C VAL A 84 17.11 14.80 -12.93
N GLY A 85 16.11 14.17 -13.53
CA GLY A 85 16.12 13.70 -14.91
C GLY A 85 15.03 12.67 -15.15
N GLY A 86 15.21 11.90 -16.20
CA GLY A 86 14.26 10.83 -16.52
C GLY A 86 14.34 10.40 -17.98
N HIS A 87 13.35 9.65 -18.41
CA HIS A 87 13.22 9.18 -19.79
C HIS A 87 11.75 9.18 -20.23
N SER A 88 11.51 9.58 -21.46
CA SER A 88 10.18 9.57 -22.08
C SER A 88 10.18 8.65 -23.30
N VAL A 89 9.18 7.80 -23.40
CA VAL A 89 8.99 6.85 -24.50
C VAL A 89 7.60 7.05 -25.08
N ARG A 90 7.49 7.04 -26.41
CA ARG A 90 6.20 6.89 -27.08
C ARG A 90 5.68 5.48 -26.86
N ASP A 91 4.49 5.34 -26.29
CA ASP A 91 3.85 4.07 -25.98
C ASP A 91 2.34 4.20 -26.22
N PRO A 92 1.66 3.21 -26.79
CA PRO A 92 0.21 3.28 -27.00
C PRO A 92 -0.60 3.32 -25.70
N GLU A 93 0.00 2.96 -24.57
CA GLU A 93 -0.64 3.00 -23.26
C GLU A 93 0.02 4.04 -22.37
N LEU A 94 -0.80 5.00 -21.88
CA LEU A 94 -0.33 5.97 -20.91
C LEU A 94 0.10 5.30 -19.61
N LYS A 95 1.37 5.51 -19.22
CA LYS A 95 1.91 5.12 -17.92
C LYS A 95 2.86 6.19 -17.42
N TYR A 96 2.89 6.39 -16.13
CA TYR A 96 3.80 7.33 -15.49
C TYR A 96 4.29 6.78 -14.15
N GLY A 97 5.52 7.09 -13.82
CA GLY A 97 6.11 6.73 -12.56
C GLY A 97 7.50 7.32 -12.35
N LEU A 98 8.16 6.88 -11.32
CA LEU A 98 9.49 7.36 -10.96
C LEU A 98 10.42 6.18 -10.66
N SER A 99 11.71 6.35 -10.98
CA SER A 99 12.77 5.61 -10.30
C SER A 99 13.29 6.48 -9.17
N VAL A 100 13.18 6.01 -7.92
CA VAL A 100 13.51 6.78 -6.72
C VAL A 100 14.75 6.21 -6.06
N THR A 101 15.66 7.10 -5.67
CA THR A 101 16.79 6.79 -4.81
C THR A 101 16.59 7.44 -3.45
N GLY A 102 16.65 6.62 -2.42
CA GLY A 102 16.58 7.06 -1.03
C GLY A 102 17.78 6.57 -0.23
N GLU A 103 17.88 7.07 0.97
CA GLU A 103 18.92 6.71 1.94
C GLU A 103 18.29 6.21 3.23
N VAL A 104 18.97 5.27 3.87
CA VAL A 104 18.65 4.83 5.22
C VAL A 104 19.92 4.82 6.07
N GLU A 105 19.80 5.25 7.33
CA GLU A 105 20.92 5.22 8.26
C GLU A 105 21.39 3.77 8.51
N PRO A 106 22.68 3.51 8.63
CA PRO A 106 23.21 2.18 8.88
C PRO A 106 22.56 1.53 10.11
N GLY A 107 21.98 0.35 9.91
CA GLY A 107 21.30 -0.40 10.97
C GLY A 107 19.88 0.07 11.31
N ALA A 108 19.38 1.14 10.67
CA ALA A 108 18.00 1.63 10.85
C ALA A 108 17.02 1.11 9.79
N MET A 109 17.49 0.30 8.83
CA MET A 109 16.67 -0.26 7.78
C MET A 109 15.58 -1.19 8.33
N TRP A 110 14.34 -0.95 7.94
CA TRP A 110 13.24 -1.87 8.21
C TRP A 110 13.28 -3.06 7.26
N SER A 111 12.90 -4.23 7.76
CA SER A 111 12.93 -5.44 6.96
C SER A 111 11.78 -6.37 7.31
N ASN A 112 11.28 -7.09 6.32
CA ASN A 112 10.30 -8.16 6.52
C ASN A 112 10.84 -9.36 7.34
N ARG A 113 12.11 -9.33 7.75
CA ARG A 113 12.78 -10.39 8.51
C ARG A 113 13.04 -10.03 9.97
N THR A 114 12.64 -8.83 10.40
CA THR A 114 12.95 -8.30 11.74
C THR A 114 11.73 -8.16 12.63
N ALA A 115 10.57 -8.58 12.14
CA ALA A 115 9.35 -8.61 12.93
C ALA A 115 9.45 -9.65 14.07
N ARG A 116 8.69 -9.42 15.15
CA ARG A 116 8.68 -10.25 16.35
C ARG A 116 7.24 -10.58 16.76
N ALA A 117 7.06 -11.76 17.35
CA ALA A 117 5.78 -12.13 17.94
C ALA A 117 5.37 -11.13 19.05
N GLY A 118 4.08 -10.87 19.16
CA GLY A 118 3.52 -9.88 20.08
C GLY A 118 3.50 -8.45 19.55
N GLN A 119 4.10 -8.17 18.39
CA GLN A 119 3.94 -6.85 17.77
C GLN A 119 2.54 -6.68 17.20
N ILE A 120 2.02 -5.46 17.30
CA ILE A 120 0.71 -5.06 16.75
C ILE A 120 0.90 -4.58 15.31
N LEU A 121 0.03 -5.04 14.44
CA LEU A 121 -0.04 -4.64 13.04
C LEU A 121 -0.88 -3.37 12.93
N VAL A 122 -0.25 -2.26 12.55
CA VAL A 122 -0.91 -0.95 12.37
C VAL A 122 -0.91 -0.60 10.89
N LEU A 123 -2.11 -0.48 10.30
CA LEU A 123 -2.31 -0.05 8.92
C LEU A 123 -2.55 1.46 8.90
N THR A 124 -1.87 2.20 8.02
CA THR A 124 -1.83 3.68 8.07
C THR A 124 -2.71 4.41 7.07
N LYS A 125 -3.29 3.70 6.09
CA LYS A 125 -4.29 4.23 5.14
C LYS A 125 -5.44 3.24 4.97
N PRO A 126 -6.63 3.70 4.51
CA PRO A 126 -7.77 2.82 4.24
C PRO A 126 -7.51 1.91 3.04
N LEU A 127 -8.17 0.75 3.01
CA LEU A 127 -8.21 -0.18 1.90
C LEU A 127 -9.39 0.10 0.97
N GLY A 128 -9.31 -0.43 -0.26
CA GLY A 128 -10.37 -0.36 -1.26
C GLY A 128 -10.02 0.46 -2.50
N THR A 129 -8.76 0.92 -2.66
CA THR A 129 -8.38 1.75 -3.81
C THR A 129 -8.54 1.02 -5.15
N GLY A 130 -8.34 -0.31 -5.18
CA GLY A 130 -8.56 -1.10 -6.38
C GLY A 130 -10.05 -1.20 -6.73
N VAL A 131 -10.90 -1.48 -5.76
CA VAL A 131 -12.36 -1.55 -5.93
C VAL A 131 -12.91 -0.19 -6.38
N ILE A 132 -12.53 0.91 -5.71
CA ILE A 132 -12.97 2.26 -6.09
C ILE A 132 -12.42 2.65 -7.47
N GLY A 133 -11.16 2.33 -7.79
CA GLY A 133 -10.59 2.54 -9.13
C GLY A 133 -11.37 1.82 -10.22
N GLN A 134 -11.83 0.59 -9.97
CA GLN A 134 -12.71 -0.13 -10.89
C GLN A 134 -14.10 0.53 -11.00
N ALA A 135 -14.63 1.04 -9.90
CA ALA A 135 -15.89 1.79 -9.90
C ALA A 135 -15.77 3.11 -10.68
N ILE A 136 -14.68 3.86 -10.54
CA ILE A 136 -14.38 5.06 -11.34
C ILE A 136 -14.36 4.70 -12.82
N LYS A 137 -13.59 3.69 -13.21
CA LYS A 137 -13.49 3.23 -14.61
C LYS A 137 -14.86 2.83 -15.22
N LYS A 138 -15.80 2.38 -14.40
CA LYS A 138 -17.16 2.01 -14.81
C LYS A 138 -18.17 3.15 -14.70
N GLY A 139 -17.75 4.34 -14.24
CA GLY A 139 -18.66 5.47 -14.01
C GLY A 139 -19.66 5.25 -12.86
N ALA A 140 -19.34 4.33 -11.93
CA ALA A 140 -20.20 3.92 -10.81
C ALA A 140 -19.80 4.56 -9.47
N ALA A 141 -18.58 5.09 -9.36
CA ALA A 141 -18.10 5.68 -8.12
C ALA A 141 -18.82 6.99 -7.80
N SER A 142 -19.20 7.19 -6.54
CA SER A 142 -19.69 8.47 -6.07
C SER A 142 -18.59 9.54 -6.07
N PRO A 143 -18.90 10.84 -6.22
CA PRO A 143 -17.92 11.91 -6.09
C PRO A 143 -17.16 11.87 -4.74
N ALA A 144 -17.86 11.48 -3.66
CA ALA A 144 -17.26 11.36 -2.34
C ALA A 144 -16.25 10.21 -2.25
N ALA A 145 -16.59 9.03 -2.78
CA ALA A 145 -15.66 7.88 -2.83
C ALA A 145 -14.45 8.18 -3.71
N THR A 146 -14.66 8.81 -4.86
CA THR A 146 -13.58 9.24 -5.77
C THR A 146 -12.61 10.21 -5.07
N ALA A 147 -13.14 11.24 -4.42
CA ALA A 147 -12.34 12.22 -3.69
C ALA A 147 -11.56 11.57 -2.53
N ALA A 148 -12.20 10.68 -1.76
CA ALA A 148 -11.57 9.95 -0.67
C ALA A 148 -10.44 9.03 -1.17
N ALA A 149 -10.63 8.34 -2.28
CA ALA A 149 -9.62 7.49 -2.89
C ALA A 149 -8.42 8.30 -3.38
N ILE A 150 -8.64 9.41 -4.09
CA ILE A 150 -7.59 10.33 -4.53
C ILE A 150 -6.82 10.87 -3.32
N ALA A 151 -7.51 11.32 -2.28
CA ALA A 151 -6.88 11.83 -1.05
C ALA A 151 -6.00 10.75 -0.38
N ALA A 152 -6.49 9.53 -0.25
CA ALA A 152 -5.72 8.43 0.31
C ALA A 152 -4.48 8.09 -0.53
N MET A 153 -4.62 8.01 -1.86
CA MET A 153 -3.53 7.67 -2.77
C MET A 153 -2.47 8.78 -2.89
N THR A 154 -2.85 10.05 -2.78
CA THR A 154 -1.91 11.20 -2.82
C THR A 154 -1.29 11.53 -1.46
N THR A 155 -1.77 10.92 -0.36
CA THR A 155 -1.16 11.04 0.96
C THR A 155 0.19 10.32 0.96
N LEU A 156 1.25 11.03 1.41
CA LEU A 156 2.60 10.48 1.50
C LEU A 156 2.76 9.57 2.72
N ASN A 157 3.49 8.48 2.57
CA ASN A 157 3.85 7.59 3.67
C ASN A 157 4.97 8.15 4.57
N GLN A 158 5.47 9.35 4.29
CA GLN A 158 6.53 10.05 5.04
C GLN A 158 6.18 10.21 6.53
N GLY A 159 4.98 10.72 6.84
CA GLY A 159 4.52 10.88 8.22
C GLY A 159 4.44 9.55 8.96
N ALA A 160 3.94 8.51 8.28
CA ALA A 160 3.86 7.17 8.84
C ALA A 160 5.26 6.59 9.15
N ALA A 161 6.23 6.76 8.25
CA ALA A 161 7.60 6.31 8.47
C ALA A 161 8.26 7.05 9.64
N ARG A 162 8.15 8.38 9.69
CA ARG A 162 8.68 9.20 10.79
C ARG A 162 8.10 8.79 12.14
N ILE A 163 6.79 8.59 12.23
CA ILE A 163 6.11 8.17 13.46
C ILE A 163 6.48 6.73 13.81
N GLY A 164 6.59 5.84 12.83
CA GLY A 164 7.06 4.46 13.02
C GLY A 164 8.44 4.39 13.68
N HIS A 165 9.40 5.19 13.21
CA HIS A 165 10.72 5.30 13.83
C HIS A 165 10.65 5.74 15.29
N ALA A 166 9.85 6.79 15.59
CA ALA A 166 9.69 7.29 16.96
C ALA A 166 9.08 6.24 17.91
N HIS A 167 8.33 5.27 17.37
CA HIS A 167 7.67 4.20 18.14
C HIS A 167 8.40 2.85 18.04
N GLY A 168 9.63 2.81 17.51
CA GLY A 168 10.48 1.63 17.54
C GLY A 168 10.12 0.54 16.52
N VAL A 169 9.49 0.93 15.41
CA VAL A 169 9.25 0.03 14.28
C VAL A 169 10.59 -0.37 13.67
N THR A 170 10.75 -1.66 13.40
CA THR A 170 11.92 -2.24 12.71
C THR A 170 11.51 -3.12 11.54
N SER A 171 10.22 -3.38 11.38
CA SER A 171 9.65 -4.16 10.29
C SER A 171 8.38 -3.48 9.79
N ALA A 172 8.29 -3.28 8.51
CA ALA A 172 7.14 -2.73 7.82
C ALA A 172 7.14 -3.14 6.35
N THR A 173 6.01 -2.96 5.70
CA THR A 173 5.84 -2.98 4.25
C THR A 173 4.82 -1.93 3.87
N ASP A 174 4.87 -1.40 2.67
CA ASP A 174 3.70 -0.74 2.10
C ASP A 174 2.71 -1.78 1.56
N VAL A 175 1.45 -1.40 1.50
CA VAL A 175 0.37 -2.27 1.04
C VAL A 175 -0.05 -1.80 -0.35
N THR A 176 0.42 -2.51 -1.38
CA THR A 176 0.20 -2.16 -2.78
C THR A 176 -0.46 -3.31 -3.56
N GLY A 177 0.03 -3.65 -4.72
CA GLY A 177 -0.60 -4.53 -5.70
C GLY A 177 -0.99 -5.93 -5.22
N PHE A 178 -0.35 -6.48 -4.19
CA PHE A 178 -0.71 -7.79 -3.62
C PHE A 178 -1.77 -7.74 -2.50
N GLY A 179 -2.28 -6.55 -2.18
CA GLY A 179 -3.22 -6.35 -1.09
C GLY A 179 -2.62 -6.57 0.30
N LEU A 180 -3.40 -6.30 1.34
CA LEU A 180 -2.94 -6.43 2.72
C LEU A 180 -2.40 -7.85 3.03
N LEU A 181 -3.15 -8.88 2.65
CA LEU A 181 -2.78 -10.27 2.99
C LEU A 181 -1.54 -10.74 2.24
N GLY A 182 -1.36 -10.32 0.97
CA GLY A 182 -0.17 -10.65 0.19
C GLY A 182 1.10 -10.00 0.74
N HIS A 183 1.02 -8.73 1.16
CA HIS A 183 2.16 -8.04 1.77
C HIS A 183 2.44 -8.56 3.18
N LEU A 184 1.43 -8.81 4.00
CA LEU A 184 1.58 -9.44 5.33
C LEU A 184 2.24 -10.82 5.24
N ARG A 185 1.92 -11.61 4.20
CA ARG A 185 2.59 -12.89 3.94
C ARG A 185 4.11 -12.75 3.88
N ASN A 186 4.61 -11.67 3.28
CA ASN A 186 6.05 -11.47 3.15
C ASN A 186 6.70 -11.23 4.52
N ILE A 187 6.07 -10.47 5.41
CA ILE A 187 6.52 -10.28 6.80
C ILE A 187 6.44 -11.62 7.56
N ALA A 188 5.31 -12.31 7.49
CA ALA A 188 5.10 -13.56 8.20
C ALA A 188 6.13 -14.65 7.80
N ARG A 189 6.42 -14.76 6.49
CA ARG A 189 7.43 -15.71 5.99
C ARG A 189 8.85 -15.27 6.31
N GLY A 190 9.16 -13.98 6.11
CA GLY A 190 10.49 -13.45 6.32
C GLY A 190 10.95 -13.52 7.78
N SER A 191 10.02 -13.40 8.72
CA SER A 191 10.25 -13.46 10.16
C SER A 191 9.88 -14.81 10.79
N GLU A 192 9.42 -15.79 9.99
CA GLU A 192 8.99 -17.13 10.44
C GLU A 192 7.83 -17.10 11.47
N LEU A 193 6.96 -16.08 11.37
CA LEU A 193 5.85 -15.83 12.28
C LEU A 193 4.50 -16.22 11.69
N GLY A 194 3.49 -16.25 12.54
CA GLY A 194 2.09 -16.16 12.19
C GLY A 194 1.54 -14.75 12.39
N ALA A 195 0.36 -14.48 11.84
CA ALA A 195 -0.37 -13.24 12.04
C ALA A 195 -1.85 -13.52 12.29
N ARG A 196 -2.49 -12.65 13.05
CA ARG A 196 -3.95 -12.62 13.25
C ARG A 196 -4.46 -11.27 12.81
N ILE A 197 -5.43 -11.24 11.92
CA ILE A 197 -6.07 -10.02 11.41
C ILE A 197 -7.51 -9.99 11.85
N ASP A 198 -7.93 -8.88 12.43
CA ASP A 198 -9.32 -8.57 12.75
C ASP A 198 -9.91 -7.73 11.61
N LEU A 199 -10.74 -8.38 10.80
CA LEU A 199 -11.33 -7.75 9.62
C LEU A 199 -12.28 -6.59 9.95
N ALA A 200 -12.94 -6.62 11.12
CA ALA A 200 -13.82 -5.54 11.55
C ALA A 200 -13.06 -4.25 11.88
N ARG A 201 -11.75 -4.32 12.06
CA ARG A 201 -10.89 -3.14 12.34
C ARG A 201 -10.22 -2.54 11.11
N LEU A 202 -10.44 -3.11 9.93
CA LEU A 202 -9.86 -2.57 8.70
C LEU A 202 -10.43 -1.19 8.41
N PRO A 203 -9.61 -0.15 8.25
CA PRO A 203 -10.10 1.13 7.74
C PRO A 203 -10.40 0.97 6.26
N LEU A 204 -11.59 1.38 5.84
CA LEU A 204 -12.06 1.23 4.46
C LEU A 204 -12.39 2.58 3.84
N LEU A 205 -12.21 2.68 2.53
CA LEU A 205 -12.73 3.79 1.74
C LEU A 205 -14.26 3.74 1.70
N PRO A 206 -14.94 4.90 1.62
CA PRO A 206 -16.37 4.95 1.42
C PRO A 206 -16.79 4.13 0.19
N ASP A 207 -17.94 3.47 0.27
CA ASP A 207 -18.58 2.68 -0.79
C ASP A 207 -17.78 1.44 -1.26
N ALA A 208 -16.62 1.12 -0.63
CA ALA A 208 -15.79 -0.02 -1.05
C ALA A 208 -16.52 -1.35 -0.89
N ILE A 209 -17.26 -1.54 0.19
CA ILE A 209 -18.06 -2.76 0.44
C ILE A 209 -19.19 -2.88 -0.61
N GLU A 210 -19.92 -1.80 -0.83
CA GLU A 210 -21.04 -1.74 -1.77
C GLU A 210 -20.59 -2.03 -3.20
N HIS A 211 -19.49 -1.44 -3.63
CA HIS A 211 -18.93 -1.68 -4.95
C HIS A 211 -18.42 -3.11 -5.12
N LEU A 212 -17.78 -3.67 -4.09
CA LEU A 212 -17.35 -5.06 -4.15
C LEU A 212 -18.54 -6.02 -4.27
N ARG A 213 -19.62 -5.81 -3.48
CA ARG A 213 -20.88 -6.57 -3.59
C ARG A 213 -21.55 -6.42 -4.96
N ALA A 214 -21.39 -5.26 -5.61
CA ALA A 214 -21.85 -5.03 -6.97
C ALA A 214 -20.96 -5.70 -8.05
N GLY A 215 -19.95 -6.50 -7.64
CA GLY A 215 -19.03 -7.21 -8.54
C GLY A 215 -17.92 -6.34 -9.14
N LEU A 216 -17.69 -5.15 -8.61
CA LEU A 216 -16.63 -4.25 -9.07
C LEU A 216 -15.29 -4.61 -8.41
N CYS A 217 -14.86 -5.86 -8.59
CA CYS A 217 -13.59 -6.38 -8.09
C CYS A 217 -12.55 -6.39 -9.23
N PRO A 218 -11.37 -5.78 -9.05
CA PRO A 218 -10.29 -5.87 -10.03
C PRO A 218 -9.81 -7.31 -10.20
N GLY A 219 -9.45 -7.71 -11.43
CA GLY A 219 -8.91 -9.05 -11.69
C GLY A 219 -7.64 -9.36 -10.87
N GLY A 220 -6.82 -8.34 -10.59
CA GLY A 220 -5.67 -8.47 -9.69
C GLY A 220 -6.05 -8.86 -8.27
N SER A 221 -7.16 -8.30 -7.75
CA SER A 221 -7.66 -8.61 -6.40
C SER A 221 -8.17 -10.05 -6.30
N VAL A 222 -8.85 -10.54 -7.34
CA VAL A 222 -9.25 -11.96 -7.44
C VAL A 222 -8.02 -12.87 -7.46
N ALA A 223 -7.01 -12.55 -8.26
CA ALA A 223 -5.76 -13.31 -8.32
C ALA A 223 -5.01 -13.29 -6.98
N ASN A 224 -5.00 -12.16 -6.28
CA ASN A 224 -4.40 -12.04 -4.94
C ASN A 224 -5.08 -12.96 -3.92
N ARG A 225 -6.41 -13.04 -3.94
CA ARG A 225 -7.16 -13.92 -3.04
C ARG A 225 -6.78 -15.39 -3.29
N ALA A 226 -6.76 -15.81 -4.55
CA ALA A 226 -6.33 -17.16 -4.92
C ALA A 226 -4.88 -17.44 -4.49
N PHE A 227 -3.99 -16.46 -4.64
CA PHE A 227 -2.58 -16.57 -4.28
C PHE A 227 -2.32 -16.77 -2.79
N VAL A 228 -3.17 -16.19 -1.92
CA VAL A 228 -3.01 -16.32 -0.46
C VAL A 228 -3.87 -17.42 0.16
N ALA A 229 -4.81 -18.02 -0.57
CA ALA A 229 -5.80 -18.96 -0.04
C ALA A 229 -5.19 -20.11 0.78
N ASP A 230 -4.07 -20.68 0.31
CA ASP A 230 -3.38 -21.77 1.01
C ASP A 230 -2.65 -21.34 2.29
N LEU A 231 -2.48 -20.05 2.49
CA LEU A 231 -1.74 -19.47 3.62
C LEU A 231 -2.66 -18.91 4.70
N VAL A 232 -3.95 -18.77 4.39
CA VAL A 232 -4.93 -18.09 5.22
C VAL A 232 -5.99 -19.08 5.70
N ARG A 233 -6.42 -18.93 6.95
CA ARG A 233 -7.54 -19.64 7.55
C ARG A 233 -8.41 -18.67 8.36
N TRP A 234 -9.64 -19.05 8.57
CA TRP A 234 -10.51 -18.40 9.55
C TRP A 234 -10.17 -18.85 10.99
N ASP A 235 -10.63 -18.12 11.98
CA ASP A 235 -10.45 -18.45 13.41
C ASP A 235 -11.23 -19.71 13.84
N ASP A 236 -12.24 -20.12 13.06
CA ASP A 236 -12.93 -21.41 13.20
C ASP A 236 -12.15 -22.60 12.60
N GLY A 237 -10.98 -22.35 12.01
CA GLY A 237 -10.11 -23.34 11.37
C GLY A 237 -10.40 -23.60 9.89
N ALA A 238 -11.51 -23.08 9.34
CA ALA A 238 -11.83 -23.23 7.93
C ALA A 238 -10.78 -22.55 7.03
N PRO A 239 -10.42 -23.12 5.87
CA PRO A 239 -9.55 -22.46 4.91
C PRO A 239 -10.24 -21.24 4.29
N LEU A 240 -9.46 -20.23 3.94
CA LEU A 240 -9.95 -19.18 3.04
C LEU A 240 -10.15 -19.80 1.65
N ALA A 241 -11.36 -19.72 1.10
CA ALA A 241 -11.61 -20.16 -0.26
C ALA A 241 -10.97 -19.20 -1.26
N ALA A 242 -10.37 -19.73 -2.32
CA ALA A 242 -9.84 -18.92 -3.42
C ALA A 242 -10.95 -18.12 -4.12
N ASP A 243 -12.13 -18.77 -4.27
CA ASP A 243 -13.36 -18.14 -4.71
C ASP A 243 -14.39 -18.30 -3.57
N PRO A 244 -14.97 -17.20 -3.05
CA PRO A 244 -15.87 -17.28 -1.92
C PRO A 244 -17.16 -18.05 -2.29
N SER A 245 -17.53 -19.01 -1.45
CA SER A 245 -18.76 -19.80 -1.61
C SER A 245 -20.04 -18.98 -1.39
N ASP A 246 -19.93 -17.91 -0.61
CA ASP A 246 -20.98 -16.92 -0.37
C ASP A 246 -20.32 -15.54 -0.29
N PRO A 247 -20.13 -14.87 -1.47
CA PRO A 247 -19.43 -13.59 -1.55
C PRO A 247 -20.16 -12.45 -0.85
N ASP A 248 -21.43 -12.62 -0.51
CA ASP A 248 -22.26 -11.58 0.11
C ASP A 248 -22.16 -11.56 1.64
N THR A 249 -21.60 -12.60 2.26
CA THR A 249 -21.37 -12.57 3.71
C THR A 249 -20.33 -11.51 4.06
N GLU A 250 -20.56 -10.78 5.12
CA GLU A 250 -19.68 -9.66 5.53
C GLU A 250 -18.22 -10.10 5.70
N ARG A 251 -17.98 -11.25 6.31
CA ARG A 251 -16.63 -11.79 6.49
C ARG A 251 -15.92 -12.05 5.16
N GLU A 252 -16.63 -12.56 4.14
CA GLU A 252 -16.06 -12.86 2.82
C GLU A 252 -15.80 -11.58 2.03
N VAL A 253 -16.69 -10.59 2.14
CA VAL A 253 -16.49 -9.25 1.56
C VAL A 253 -15.24 -8.59 2.15
N LEU A 254 -15.10 -8.57 3.47
CA LEU A 254 -13.95 -7.98 4.13
C LEU A 254 -12.65 -8.74 3.83
N ALA A 255 -12.69 -10.07 3.73
CA ALA A 255 -11.54 -10.85 3.30
C ALA A 255 -11.14 -10.53 1.85
N SER A 256 -12.11 -10.31 0.96
CA SER A 256 -11.85 -9.88 -0.42
C SER A 256 -11.23 -8.49 -0.47
N ILE A 257 -11.70 -7.55 0.36
CA ILE A 257 -11.07 -6.21 0.49
C ILE A 257 -9.66 -6.31 1.07
N ALA A 258 -9.40 -7.23 1.99
CA ALA A 258 -8.05 -7.46 2.49
C ALA A 258 -7.09 -8.04 1.41
N CYS A 259 -7.63 -8.62 0.33
CA CYS A 259 -6.90 -9.05 -0.86
C CYS A 259 -6.89 -8.00 -1.98
N ASP A 260 -7.66 -6.89 -1.84
CA ASP A 260 -7.78 -5.88 -2.90
C ASP A 260 -6.43 -5.24 -3.21
N ALA A 261 -6.11 -5.20 -4.52
CA ALA A 261 -4.89 -4.56 -5.00
C ALA A 261 -4.94 -3.06 -4.72
N GLN A 262 -4.01 -2.56 -3.92
CA GLN A 262 -3.95 -1.15 -3.58
C GLN A 262 -2.99 -0.40 -4.51
N THR A 263 -3.34 0.82 -4.87
CA THR A 263 -2.41 1.77 -5.48
C THR A 263 -2.06 2.84 -4.45
N SER A 264 -0.77 3.09 -4.26
CA SER A 264 -0.27 4.05 -3.27
C SER A 264 -0.88 3.86 -1.89
N GLY A 265 -0.95 2.60 -1.44
CA GLY A 265 -1.52 2.24 -0.14
C GLY A 265 -0.67 2.71 1.03
N GLY A 266 -1.16 2.43 2.24
CA GLY A 266 -0.48 2.79 3.48
C GLY A 266 0.64 1.83 3.86
N LEU A 267 1.40 2.19 4.88
CA LEU A 267 2.32 1.26 5.51
C LEU A 267 1.57 0.30 6.44
N LEU A 268 1.98 -0.95 6.46
CA LEU A 268 1.69 -1.92 7.50
C LEU A 268 2.89 -1.97 8.44
N LEU A 269 2.77 -1.33 9.60
CA LEU A 269 3.83 -1.21 10.60
C LEU A 269 3.72 -2.33 11.63
N CYS A 270 4.83 -2.99 11.96
CA CYS A 270 4.93 -3.93 13.08
C CYS A 270 5.41 -3.16 14.33
N VAL A 271 4.46 -2.74 15.17
CA VAL A 271 4.71 -1.84 16.31
C VAL A 271 4.84 -2.66 17.60
N PRO A 272 5.83 -2.41 18.48
CA PRO A 272 5.88 -3.00 19.82
C PRO A 272 4.55 -2.79 20.57
N ALA A 273 4.04 -3.83 21.24
CA ALA A 273 2.70 -3.81 21.83
C ALA A 273 2.50 -2.67 22.85
N ASP A 274 3.53 -2.39 23.65
CA ASP A 274 3.55 -1.30 24.63
C ASP A 274 3.53 0.11 24.03
N ARG A 275 3.77 0.24 22.72
CA ARG A 275 3.79 1.51 21.98
C ARG A 275 2.66 1.66 20.96
N ALA A 276 1.87 0.61 20.74
CA ALA A 276 0.91 0.55 19.64
C ALA A 276 -0.19 1.60 19.74
N GLU A 277 -0.78 1.79 20.92
CA GLU A 277 -1.84 2.79 21.15
C GLU A 277 -1.33 4.22 20.94
N ALA A 278 -0.14 4.53 21.49
CA ALA A 278 0.50 5.83 21.31
C ALA A 278 0.86 6.09 19.83
N CYS A 279 1.33 5.04 19.13
CA CYS A 279 1.64 5.12 17.70
C CYS A 279 0.38 5.43 16.87
N VAL A 280 -0.73 4.71 17.09
CA VAL A 280 -2.00 4.95 16.39
C VAL A 280 -2.50 6.37 16.69
N THR A 281 -2.40 6.83 17.93
CA THR A 281 -2.79 8.19 18.32
C THR A 281 -1.95 9.24 17.60
N ALA A 282 -0.63 9.05 17.53
CA ALA A 282 0.27 9.96 16.84
C ALA A 282 0.00 9.98 15.31
N LEU A 283 -0.24 8.82 14.71
CA LEU A 283 -0.59 8.71 13.28
C LEU A 283 -1.89 9.45 12.96
N ARG A 284 -2.92 9.29 13.80
CA ARG A 284 -4.20 10.01 13.65
C ARG A 284 -4.04 11.51 13.87
N GLY A 285 -3.19 11.91 14.79
CA GLY A 285 -2.83 13.32 15.02
C GLY A 285 -2.09 13.96 13.85
N ASP A 286 -1.37 13.16 13.04
CA ASP A 286 -0.72 13.57 11.79
C ASP A 286 -1.69 13.54 10.58
N GLY A 287 -2.98 13.28 10.80
CA GLY A 287 -4.04 13.25 9.78
C GLY A 287 -4.18 11.93 9.02
N LEU A 288 -3.51 10.86 9.44
CA LEU A 288 -3.60 9.54 8.80
C LEU A 288 -4.79 8.74 9.32
N THR A 289 -5.39 7.93 8.45
CA THR A 289 -6.44 6.97 8.84
C THR A 289 -5.77 5.70 9.36
N ALA A 290 -5.28 5.72 10.60
CA ALA A 290 -4.53 4.61 11.17
C ALA A 290 -5.40 3.72 12.07
N ALA A 291 -5.19 2.39 11.96
CA ALA A 291 -5.86 1.41 12.82
C ALA A 291 -4.93 0.24 13.19
N ALA A 292 -5.06 -0.24 14.43
CA ALA A 292 -4.49 -1.52 14.84
C ALA A 292 -5.39 -2.64 14.29
N VAL A 293 -4.92 -3.33 13.27
CA VAL A 293 -5.71 -4.32 12.49
C VAL A 293 -5.42 -5.76 12.85
N GLY A 294 -4.42 -6.01 13.71
CA GLY A 294 -4.06 -7.37 14.10
C GLY A 294 -2.77 -7.44 14.89
N GLU A 295 -2.25 -8.64 15.01
CA GLU A 295 -1.03 -8.94 15.78
C GLU A 295 -0.18 -10.02 15.10
N LEU A 296 1.12 -9.98 15.35
CA LEU A 296 2.04 -11.06 15.00
C LEU A 296 2.14 -12.06 16.16
N VAL A 297 2.13 -13.34 15.83
CA VAL A 297 2.13 -14.43 16.82
C VAL A 297 3.22 -15.47 16.49
N GLU A 298 3.60 -16.26 17.47
CA GLU A 298 4.39 -17.46 17.21
C GLU A 298 3.65 -18.39 16.25
N ARG A 299 4.37 -18.90 15.26
CA ARG A 299 3.80 -19.83 14.28
C ARG A 299 3.93 -21.26 14.77
N ALA A 300 2.81 -21.95 14.96
CA ALA A 300 2.84 -23.38 15.24
C ALA A 300 3.36 -24.16 14.02
N PRO A 301 4.15 -25.22 14.23
CA PRO A 301 4.62 -26.08 13.15
C PRO A 301 3.48 -26.59 12.27
N GLY A 302 3.61 -26.45 10.94
CA GLY A 302 2.58 -26.90 9.99
C GLY A 302 1.32 -26.01 9.90
N ALA A 303 1.17 -24.99 10.75
CA ALA A 303 0.01 -24.10 10.69
C ALA A 303 0.10 -23.12 9.50
N ARG A 304 -1.08 -22.78 8.95
CA ARG A 304 -1.19 -21.66 8.01
C ARG A 304 -0.80 -20.37 8.73
N PRO A 305 0.02 -19.50 8.08
CA PRO A 305 0.63 -18.37 8.78
C PRO A 305 -0.35 -17.25 9.13
N ILE A 306 -1.48 -17.12 8.44
CA ILE A 306 -2.41 -16.01 8.63
C ILE A 306 -3.77 -16.52 9.08
N GLU A 307 -4.29 -15.98 10.18
CA GLU A 307 -5.61 -16.25 10.73
C GLU A 307 -6.47 -14.98 10.62
N LEU A 308 -7.64 -15.11 10.01
CA LEU A 308 -8.64 -14.05 9.91
C LEU A 308 -9.69 -14.20 11.01
N ARG A 309 -10.05 -13.09 11.62
CA ARG A 309 -11.12 -12.96 12.59
C ARG A 309 -12.11 -11.89 12.13
N HIS A 310 -13.36 -12.09 12.44
CA HIS A 310 -14.40 -11.09 12.24
C HIS A 310 -15.22 -11.01 13.54
N ARG A 311 -14.84 -10.08 14.41
CA ARG A 311 -15.44 -9.92 15.75
C ARG A 311 -15.90 -8.50 15.96
#